data_dc5c020779894f5e48dcdc4808e37544
#
_entry.id   dc5c020779894f5e48dcdc4808e37544
#
_cell.length_a   1.000
_cell.length_b   1.000
_cell.length_c   1.000
_cell.angle_alpha   90.00
_cell.angle_beta   90.00
_cell.angle_gamma   90.00
#
_symmetry.space_group_name_H-M   'P 1'
#
loop_
_entity.id
_entity.type
_entity.pdbx_description
1 polymer ?
#
loop_
_entity_poly.entity_id
_entity_poly.type
_entity_poly.pdbx_seq_one_letter_code
_entity_poly.pdbx_strand_id
1 'polypeptide(L)'
;MNHMLIKPQDQVYNPFLPLEEYIPDGEPHVFGDRVYLFGSHDKEGGETFCMLDYTVYSAPVSDLAHWRREGVIYHAGQDPDYESRHYMYAPDVVQGNDGRFYLYYCMSGDYGQGGYWGPIQVAVCDSPAGSYEYLGYVRNPDGTPYNEHICFDPAVLNDNGRIYLYSGTQYDFEERKDFFENEDYIRSEMDMFHRSREEILSKAKQGSIMGPVVMELEEDMQTLKAPAKHLIPYKVKGTSFEEHPFFEASSMRKVGEKYYFIYSSMLNHELCYAVSNYPDHDFTFGGTIVSNGDIGMNGRSEADKLNMTGTTHGSIEQING
;
A
#
# COMPACT_ATOMS: atom_id res chain seq x y z
N MET A 1 12.05 33.33 11.85
CA MET A 1 11.06 32.41 11.26
C MET A 1 9.83 33.25 10.96
N ASN A 2 9.58 33.52 9.68
CA ASN A 2 8.32 34.15 9.27
C ASN A 2 7.26 33.04 9.29
N HIS A 3 6.44 33.01 10.32
CA HIS A 3 5.17 32.29 10.25
C HIS A 3 4.33 32.99 9.17
N MET A 4 4.28 32.41 7.97
CA MET A 4 3.25 32.77 7.02
C MET A 4 1.91 32.45 7.69
N LEU A 5 1.18 33.50 8.07
CA LEU A 5 -0.19 33.32 8.54
C LEU A 5 -1.00 32.82 7.34
N ILE A 6 -1.38 31.57 7.36
CA ILE A 6 -2.30 30.97 6.38
C ILE A 6 -3.60 31.79 6.48
N LYS A 7 -3.99 32.42 5.40
CA LYS A 7 -5.26 33.15 5.34
C LYS A 7 -6.42 32.13 5.38
N PRO A 8 -7.58 32.47 5.93
CA PRO A 8 -8.73 31.56 5.97
C PRO A 8 -9.13 30.98 4.61
N GLN A 9 -8.93 31.72 3.52
CA GLN A 9 -9.17 31.27 2.16
C GLN A 9 -8.12 30.31 1.61
N ASP A 10 -6.97 30.18 2.28
CA ASP A 10 -5.89 29.26 1.90
C ASP A 10 -5.94 27.98 2.75
N GLN A 11 -6.98 27.83 3.58
CA GLN A 11 -7.15 26.62 4.41
C GLN A 11 -7.58 25.45 3.55
N VAL A 12 -6.85 24.35 3.66
CA VAL A 12 -7.22 23.08 3.05
C VAL A 12 -8.26 22.39 3.92
N TYR A 13 -9.34 21.94 3.32
CA TYR A 13 -10.43 21.26 4.02
C TYR A 13 -10.36 19.75 3.80
N ASN A 14 -10.88 18.99 4.74
CA ASN A 14 -11.14 17.57 4.61
C ASN A 14 -12.67 17.36 4.59
N PRO A 15 -13.25 16.72 3.55
CA PRO A 15 -12.57 16.17 2.36
C PRO A 15 -12.08 17.28 1.40
N PHE A 16 -10.96 17.01 0.71
CA PHE A 16 -10.36 17.93 -0.27
C PHE A 16 -10.66 17.54 -1.72
N LEU A 17 -11.14 16.32 -1.96
CA LEU A 17 -11.66 15.86 -3.25
C LEU A 17 -13.19 16.04 -3.30
N PRO A 18 -13.79 16.01 -4.52
CA PRO A 18 -15.24 15.98 -4.69
C PRO A 18 -15.89 14.85 -3.89
N LEU A 19 -17.08 15.10 -3.32
CA LEU A 19 -17.77 14.12 -2.45
C LEU A 19 -18.28 12.88 -3.18
N GLU A 20 -18.39 12.96 -4.50
CA GLU A 20 -18.78 11.87 -5.40
C GLU A 20 -17.61 10.99 -5.86
N GLU A 21 -16.37 11.34 -5.48
CA GLU A 21 -15.16 10.58 -5.80
C GLU A 21 -14.68 9.80 -4.58
N TYR A 22 -14.43 8.53 -4.80
CA TYR A 22 -13.98 7.60 -3.77
C TYR A 22 -12.60 7.05 -4.17
N ILE A 23 -11.55 7.72 -3.69
CA ILE A 23 -10.15 7.37 -3.93
C ILE A 23 -9.53 6.91 -2.61
N PRO A 24 -9.78 5.67 -2.18
CA PRO A 24 -9.11 5.09 -1.02
C PRO A 24 -7.63 4.78 -1.30
N ASP A 25 -6.90 4.34 -0.28
CA ASP A 25 -5.51 3.90 -0.37
C ASP A 25 -4.58 4.98 -0.93
N GLY A 26 -4.82 6.24 -0.51
CA GLY A 26 -4.20 7.41 -1.12
C GLY A 26 -2.70 7.50 -0.89
N GLU A 27 -1.93 7.51 -1.98
CA GLU A 27 -0.48 7.71 -2.03
C GLU A 27 -0.16 9.07 -2.67
N PRO A 28 0.04 10.13 -1.86
CA PRO A 28 0.44 11.44 -2.36
C PRO A 28 1.94 11.47 -2.68
N HIS A 29 2.29 12.05 -3.84
CA HIS A 29 3.68 12.29 -4.25
C HIS A 29 3.86 13.66 -4.84
N VAL A 30 4.96 14.33 -4.49
CA VAL A 30 5.37 15.59 -5.11
C VAL A 30 6.27 15.30 -6.31
N PHE A 31 5.79 15.63 -7.51
CA PHE A 31 6.60 15.62 -8.73
C PHE A 31 6.61 17.03 -9.34
N GLY A 32 7.79 17.63 -9.39
CA GLY A 32 7.95 19.01 -9.82
C GLY A 32 7.29 20.01 -8.88
N ASP A 33 6.36 20.79 -9.40
CA ASP A 33 5.63 21.83 -8.66
C ASP A 33 4.21 21.40 -8.23
N ARG A 34 3.88 20.12 -8.35
CA ARG A 34 2.56 19.57 -8.04
C ARG A 34 2.65 18.36 -7.12
N VAL A 35 1.65 18.24 -6.25
CA VAL A 35 1.35 16.98 -5.57
C VAL A 35 0.31 16.21 -6.38
N TYR A 36 0.55 14.94 -6.56
CA TYR A 36 -0.34 13.98 -7.22
C TYR A 36 -0.84 12.98 -6.18
N LEU A 37 -2.12 12.66 -6.22
CA LEU A 37 -2.73 11.63 -5.38
C LEU A 37 -3.07 10.44 -6.26
N PHE A 38 -2.37 9.34 -6.03
CA PHE A 38 -2.68 8.02 -6.56
C PHE A 38 -3.48 7.24 -5.53
N GLY A 39 -4.31 6.32 -5.96
CA GLY A 39 -5.10 5.50 -5.05
C GLY A 39 -5.98 4.52 -5.81
N SER A 40 -6.56 3.59 -5.10
CA SER A 40 -7.64 2.75 -5.62
C SER A 40 -8.82 3.62 -6.06
N HIS A 41 -9.75 3.06 -6.81
CA HIS A 41 -10.92 3.81 -7.24
C HIS A 41 -12.19 3.01 -7.03
N ASP A 42 -12.94 3.38 -6.01
CA ASP A 42 -14.19 2.72 -5.64
C ASP A 42 -15.38 3.31 -6.40
N LYS A 43 -16.38 2.47 -6.63
CA LYS A 43 -17.64 2.85 -7.24
C LYS A 43 -18.68 3.14 -6.18
N GLU A 44 -19.34 4.28 -6.25
CA GLU A 44 -20.47 4.60 -5.37
C GLU A 44 -21.53 3.51 -5.43
N GLY A 45 -21.90 2.97 -4.26
CA GLY A 45 -22.85 1.86 -4.15
C GLY A 45 -22.36 0.55 -4.75
N GLY A 46 -21.06 0.41 -4.98
CA GLY A 46 -20.45 -0.84 -5.45
C GLY A 46 -20.56 -1.97 -4.42
N GLU A 47 -20.55 -3.20 -4.89
CA GLU A 47 -20.68 -4.39 -4.04
C GLU A 47 -19.33 -4.91 -3.53
N THR A 48 -18.21 -4.42 -4.10
CA THR A 48 -16.85 -4.76 -3.72
C THR A 48 -15.91 -3.56 -3.89
N PHE A 49 -14.63 -3.71 -3.52
CA PHE A 49 -13.60 -2.67 -3.60
C PHE A 49 -13.04 -2.51 -5.01
N CYS A 50 -12.47 -1.34 -5.32
CA CYS A 50 -11.59 -1.08 -6.46
C CYS A 50 -12.20 -1.43 -7.82
N MET A 51 -13.49 -1.12 -8.00
CA MET A 51 -14.26 -1.51 -9.19
C MET A 51 -14.00 -0.60 -10.40
N LEU A 52 -13.27 0.49 -10.24
CA LEU A 52 -13.04 1.47 -11.30
C LEU A 52 -11.55 1.57 -11.67
N ASP A 53 -11.30 2.13 -12.86
CA ASP A 53 -9.95 2.38 -13.36
C ASP A 53 -9.22 3.46 -12.55
N TYR A 54 -7.89 3.39 -12.47
CA TYR A 54 -7.11 4.37 -11.73
C TYR A 54 -7.26 5.77 -12.28
N THR A 55 -7.72 6.66 -11.43
CA THR A 55 -7.85 8.10 -11.70
C THR A 55 -6.95 8.88 -10.75
N VAL A 56 -6.29 9.91 -11.26
CA VAL A 56 -5.36 10.75 -10.49
C VAL A 56 -5.90 12.16 -10.34
N TYR A 57 -5.72 12.69 -9.15
CA TYR A 57 -5.92 14.10 -8.82
C TYR A 57 -4.60 14.78 -8.53
N SER A 58 -4.49 16.07 -8.82
CA SER A 58 -3.30 16.84 -8.48
C SER A 58 -3.62 18.27 -8.05
N ALA A 59 -2.74 18.84 -7.24
CA ALA A 59 -2.80 20.25 -6.86
C ALA A 59 -1.39 20.89 -6.95
N PRO A 60 -1.27 22.20 -7.21
CA PRO A 60 0.02 22.87 -7.07
C PRO A 60 0.49 22.79 -5.63
N VAL A 61 1.79 22.56 -5.39
CA VAL A 61 2.36 22.59 -4.04
C VAL A 61 2.19 23.94 -3.33
N SER A 62 1.95 25.00 -4.10
CA SER A 62 1.67 26.35 -3.60
C SER A 62 0.19 26.58 -3.27
N ASP A 63 -0.71 25.67 -3.63
CA ASP A 63 -2.16 25.85 -3.51
C ASP A 63 -2.90 24.49 -3.38
N LEU A 64 -2.84 23.91 -2.21
CA LEU A 64 -3.46 22.61 -1.90
C LEU A 64 -4.99 22.67 -1.74
N ALA A 65 -5.60 23.83 -1.90
CA ALA A 65 -7.06 23.98 -1.89
C ALA A 65 -7.69 23.71 -3.28
N HIS A 66 -6.89 23.72 -4.34
CA HIS A 66 -7.38 23.61 -5.72
C HIS A 66 -6.89 22.32 -6.40
N TRP A 67 -7.51 21.22 -6.02
CA TRP A 67 -7.32 19.93 -6.68
C TRP A 67 -8.06 19.89 -8.01
N ARG A 68 -7.43 19.27 -9.01
CA ARG A 68 -8.05 19.00 -10.30
C ARG A 68 -7.93 17.50 -10.63
N ARG A 69 -8.93 16.98 -11.32
CA ARG A 69 -8.89 15.65 -11.90
C ARG A 69 -8.00 15.66 -13.14
N GLU A 70 -6.97 14.85 -13.14
CA GLU A 70 -6.08 14.67 -14.30
C GLU A 70 -6.68 13.69 -15.32
N GLY A 71 -7.49 12.74 -14.87
CA GLY A 71 -8.14 11.73 -15.67
C GLY A 71 -7.75 10.32 -15.31
N VAL A 72 -8.22 9.37 -16.10
CA VAL A 72 -7.83 7.95 -15.97
C VAL A 72 -6.41 7.79 -16.47
N ILE A 73 -5.54 7.19 -15.67
CA ILE A 73 -4.13 6.96 -16.00
C ILE A 73 -3.84 5.53 -16.42
N TYR A 74 -4.66 4.57 -15.98
CA TYR A 74 -4.51 3.16 -16.31
C TYR A 74 -5.86 2.44 -16.24
N HIS A 75 -6.17 1.63 -17.27
CA HIS A 75 -7.38 0.82 -17.32
C HIS A 75 -7.07 -0.63 -16.95
N ALA A 76 -7.90 -1.23 -16.11
CA ALA A 76 -7.73 -2.63 -15.69
C ALA A 76 -7.62 -3.58 -16.89
N GLY A 77 -8.38 -3.32 -17.96
CA GLY A 77 -8.35 -4.12 -19.20
C GLY A 77 -7.04 -4.10 -19.98
N GLN A 78 -6.05 -3.28 -19.58
CA GLN A 78 -4.70 -3.31 -20.15
C GLN A 78 -3.83 -4.41 -19.53
N ASP A 79 -4.23 -4.93 -18.37
CA ASP A 79 -3.50 -5.99 -17.68
C ASP A 79 -3.81 -7.36 -18.30
N PRO A 80 -2.78 -8.19 -18.58
CA PRO A 80 -2.98 -9.53 -19.12
C PRO A 80 -3.81 -10.47 -18.24
N ASP A 81 -3.84 -10.22 -16.93
CA ASP A 81 -4.57 -11.02 -15.96
C ASP A 81 -6.04 -10.58 -15.78
N TYR A 82 -6.49 -9.54 -16.51
CA TYR A 82 -7.80 -8.91 -16.36
C TYR A 82 -8.97 -9.90 -16.36
N GLU A 83 -8.94 -10.91 -17.20
CA GLU A 83 -10.03 -11.91 -17.30
C GLU A 83 -10.24 -12.70 -16.00
N SER A 84 -9.21 -12.87 -15.20
CA SER A 84 -9.25 -13.61 -13.93
C SER A 84 -9.22 -12.70 -12.70
N ARG A 85 -8.65 -11.50 -12.84
CA ARG A 85 -8.46 -10.51 -11.77
C ARG A 85 -8.65 -9.12 -12.34
N HIS A 86 -9.83 -8.57 -12.23
CA HIS A 86 -10.24 -7.34 -12.92
C HIS A 86 -10.32 -6.09 -12.06
N TYR A 87 -10.02 -6.21 -10.76
CA TYR A 87 -9.94 -5.07 -9.84
C TYR A 87 -8.49 -4.76 -9.46
N MET A 88 -8.15 -3.48 -9.46
CA MET A 88 -6.80 -3.00 -9.19
C MET A 88 -6.75 -2.30 -7.83
N TYR A 89 -5.90 -2.81 -6.94
CA TYR A 89 -5.80 -2.39 -5.54
C TYR A 89 -4.56 -1.55 -5.28
N ALA A 90 -4.70 -0.56 -4.38
CA ALA A 90 -3.63 0.17 -3.70
C ALA A 90 -2.39 0.44 -4.56
N PRO A 91 -2.46 1.35 -5.55
CA PRO A 91 -1.32 1.65 -6.40
C PRO A 91 -0.33 2.59 -5.71
N ASP A 92 0.95 2.43 -6.03
CA ASP A 92 1.96 3.45 -5.73
C ASP A 92 2.80 3.78 -6.97
N VAL A 93 3.35 4.99 -7.03
CA VAL A 93 4.09 5.50 -8.18
C VAL A 93 5.42 6.10 -7.77
N VAL A 94 6.47 5.76 -8.54
CA VAL A 94 7.81 6.34 -8.36
C VAL A 94 8.37 6.83 -9.68
N GLN A 95 9.22 7.87 -9.62
CA GLN A 95 10.06 8.23 -10.76
C GLN A 95 11.34 7.38 -10.76
N GLY A 96 11.56 6.65 -11.84
CA GLY A 96 12.76 5.84 -12.07
C GLY A 96 13.99 6.70 -12.40
N ASN A 97 15.15 6.06 -12.43
CA ASN A 97 16.43 6.72 -12.75
C ASN A 97 16.51 7.20 -14.20
N ASP A 98 15.71 6.66 -15.08
CA ASP A 98 15.54 7.07 -16.48
C ASP A 98 14.59 8.26 -16.66
N GLY A 99 13.99 8.74 -15.55
CA GLY A 99 13.07 9.87 -15.53
C GLY A 99 11.62 9.51 -15.84
N ARG A 100 11.33 8.25 -16.17
CA ARG A 100 9.96 7.74 -16.38
C ARG A 100 9.27 7.46 -15.04
N PHE A 101 7.94 7.31 -15.06
CA PHE A 101 7.12 7.02 -13.89
C PHE A 101 6.63 5.58 -13.96
N TYR A 102 6.78 4.87 -12.84
CA TYR A 102 6.45 3.45 -12.71
C TYR A 102 5.34 3.28 -11.68
N LEU A 103 4.25 2.70 -12.12
CA LEU A 103 3.06 2.39 -11.33
C LEU A 103 3.13 0.93 -10.90
N TYR A 104 3.10 0.68 -9.60
CA TYR A 104 3.03 -0.67 -9.01
C TYR A 104 1.64 -0.88 -8.43
N TYR A 105 1.07 -2.04 -8.68
CA TYR A 105 -0.27 -2.37 -8.22
C TYR A 105 -0.46 -3.89 -8.08
N CYS A 106 -1.48 -4.30 -7.33
CA CYS A 106 -1.91 -5.68 -7.29
C CYS A 106 -3.33 -5.81 -7.84
N MET A 107 -3.68 -7.01 -8.29
CA MET A 107 -4.98 -7.30 -8.87
C MET A 107 -5.69 -8.40 -8.11
N SER A 108 -7.02 -8.31 -8.06
CA SER A 108 -7.91 -9.37 -7.57
C SER A 108 -9.23 -9.34 -8.33
N GLY A 109 -10.02 -10.41 -8.21
CA GLY A 109 -11.39 -10.46 -8.69
C GLY A 109 -12.40 -10.17 -7.58
N ASP A 110 -13.67 -10.49 -7.83
CA ASP A 110 -14.77 -10.32 -6.88
C ASP A 110 -14.44 -10.99 -5.54
N TYR A 111 -14.53 -10.23 -4.44
CA TYR A 111 -14.26 -10.71 -3.09
C TYR A 111 -12.92 -11.44 -2.93
N GLY A 112 -11.88 -10.96 -3.62
CA GLY A 112 -10.57 -11.56 -3.59
C GLY A 112 -10.41 -12.80 -4.50
N GLN A 113 -11.36 -13.12 -5.34
CA GLN A 113 -11.21 -14.19 -6.32
C GLN A 113 -10.02 -13.93 -7.23
N GLY A 114 -9.30 -14.99 -7.60
CA GLY A 114 -8.07 -14.86 -8.35
C GLY A 114 -6.84 -14.56 -7.49
N GLY A 115 -7.06 -14.23 -6.21
CA GLY A 115 -6.03 -14.11 -5.17
C GLY A 115 -5.28 -12.80 -5.16
N TYR A 116 -4.60 -12.56 -4.02
CA TYR A 116 -3.68 -11.44 -3.79
C TYR A 116 -2.21 -11.88 -3.78
N TRP A 117 -1.94 -13.11 -4.11
CA TRP A 117 -0.59 -13.67 -3.99
C TRP A 117 0.42 -13.01 -4.92
N GLY A 118 -0.02 -12.31 -5.88
CA GLY A 118 0.83 -11.63 -6.84
C GLY A 118 0.95 -12.36 -8.18
N PRO A 119 1.90 -11.97 -9.03
CA PRO A 119 2.93 -10.97 -8.75
C PRO A 119 2.39 -9.53 -8.66
N ILE A 120 3.19 -8.61 -8.09
CA ILE A 120 2.92 -7.17 -8.22
C ILE A 120 3.10 -6.81 -9.69
N GLN A 121 2.11 -6.15 -10.26
CA GLN A 121 2.11 -5.67 -11.64
C GLN A 121 2.81 -4.32 -11.74
N VAL A 122 3.35 -4.04 -12.92
CA VAL A 122 4.08 -2.80 -13.20
C VAL A 122 3.62 -2.20 -14.51
N ALA A 123 3.26 -0.91 -14.49
CA ALA A 123 3.01 -0.12 -15.68
C ALA A 123 3.94 1.10 -15.70
N VAL A 124 4.12 1.74 -16.86
CA VAL A 124 5.09 2.81 -17.05
C VAL A 124 4.54 3.93 -17.92
N CYS A 125 4.95 5.17 -17.61
CA CYS A 125 4.57 6.37 -18.38
C CYS A 125 5.72 7.40 -18.36
N ASP A 126 5.69 8.33 -19.32
CA ASP A 126 6.66 9.44 -19.40
C ASP A 126 6.26 10.65 -18.52
N SER A 127 5.07 10.63 -17.94
CA SER A 127 4.60 11.69 -17.04
C SER A 127 3.76 11.13 -15.89
N PRO A 128 3.71 11.80 -14.71
CA PRO A 128 3.07 11.23 -13.51
C PRO A 128 1.56 11.02 -13.67
N ALA A 129 0.89 11.80 -14.51
CA ALA A 129 -0.54 11.71 -14.78
C ALA A 129 -0.87 11.42 -16.24
N GLY A 130 0.06 10.81 -16.98
CA GLY A 130 -0.18 10.37 -18.36
C GLY A 130 -0.85 9.00 -18.42
N SER A 131 -1.05 8.51 -19.64
CA SER A 131 -1.56 7.15 -19.86
C SER A 131 -0.43 6.15 -19.67
N TYR A 132 -0.51 5.36 -18.61
CA TYR A 132 0.45 4.28 -18.34
C TYR A 132 0.21 3.11 -19.29
N GLU A 133 1.28 2.44 -19.64
CA GLU A 133 1.28 1.21 -20.43
C GLU A 133 1.78 0.05 -19.59
N TYR A 134 1.16 -1.12 -19.73
CA TYR A 134 1.60 -2.32 -19.05
C TYR A 134 3.05 -2.65 -19.42
N LEU A 135 3.91 -2.80 -18.42
CA LEU A 135 5.33 -3.13 -18.60
C LEU A 135 5.61 -4.61 -18.32
N GLY A 136 4.95 -5.15 -17.30
CA GLY A 136 5.20 -6.50 -16.82
C GLY A 136 4.90 -6.63 -15.33
N TYR A 137 5.62 -7.52 -14.67
CA TYR A 137 5.45 -7.80 -13.23
C TYR A 137 6.80 -7.88 -12.52
N VAL A 138 6.76 -7.79 -11.20
CA VAL A 138 7.93 -8.03 -10.35
C VAL A 138 8.33 -9.50 -10.42
N ARG A 139 9.61 -9.75 -10.69
CA ARG A 139 10.13 -11.08 -11.03
C ARG A 139 11.45 -11.41 -10.37
N ASN A 140 11.70 -12.69 -10.26
CA ASN A 140 12.99 -13.24 -9.87
C ASN A 140 14.06 -13.00 -10.94
N PRO A 141 15.37 -13.10 -10.61
CA PRO A 141 16.45 -12.94 -11.60
C PRO A 141 16.41 -13.94 -12.77
N ASP A 142 15.72 -15.07 -12.62
CA ASP A 142 15.51 -16.05 -13.69
C ASP A 142 14.32 -15.72 -14.60
N GLY A 143 13.63 -14.61 -14.33
CA GLY A 143 12.48 -14.13 -15.10
C GLY A 143 11.13 -14.70 -14.64
N THR A 144 11.10 -15.60 -13.68
CA THR A 144 9.84 -16.13 -13.12
C THR A 144 9.14 -15.08 -12.26
N PRO A 145 7.79 -15.05 -12.23
CA PRO A 145 7.04 -14.14 -11.36
C PRO A 145 7.45 -14.30 -9.89
N TYR A 146 7.64 -13.19 -9.20
CA TYR A 146 7.89 -13.21 -7.77
C TYR A 146 6.56 -13.26 -7.01
N ASN A 147 6.35 -14.33 -6.26
CA ASN A 147 5.14 -14.56 -5.46
C ASN A 147 5.43 -15.41 -4.20
N GLU A 148 6.58 -15.20 -3.56
CA GLU A 148 6.98 -15.95 -2.37
C GLU A 148 6.26 -15.52 -1.09
N HIS A 149 5.64 -14.33 -1.08
CA HIS A 149 4.77 -13.82 -0.02
C HIS A 149 3.45 -13.34 -0.64
N ILE A 150 2.51 -12.89 0.21
CA ILE A 150 1.29 -12.24 -0.24
C ILE A 150 1.66 -10.84 -0.75
N CYS A 151 1.73 -10.69 -2.07
CA CYS A 151 2.15 -9.48 -2.76
C CYS A 151 0.99 -8.47 -2.81
N PHE A 152 0.65 -7.86 -1.68
CA PHE A 152 -0.48 -6.96 -1.49
C PHE A 152 -0.02 -5.58 -1.05
N ASP A 153 -0.74 -4.52 -1.45
CA ASP A 153 -0.46 -3.12 -1.12
C ASP A 153 1.01 -2.72 -1.35
N PRO A 154 1.43 -2.67 -2.63
CA PRO A 154 2.80 -2.28 -2.95
C PRO A 154 3.04 -0.81 -2.66
N ALA A 155 4.21 -0.50 -2.07
CA ALA A 155 4.76 0.83 -1.96
C ALA A 155 6.17 0.88 -2.53
N VAL A 156 6.54 1.96 -3.19
CA VAL A 156 7.82 2.05 -3.88
C VAL A 156 8.58 3.32 -3.55
N LEU A 157 9.88 3.20 -3.35
CA LEU A 157 10.78 4.31 -3.04
C LEU A 157 12.02 4.27 -3.94
N ASN A 158 12.33 5.39 -4.57
CA ASN A 158 13.64 5.64 -5.18
C ASN A 158 14.52 6.40 -4.18
N ASP A 159 15.45 5.71 -3.56
CA ASP A 159 16.41 6.32 -2.64
C ASP A 159 17.77 6.48 -3.32
N ASN A 160 17.99 7.66 -3.91
CA ASN A 160 19.24 8.01 -4.59
C ASN A 160 19.66 6.99 -5.66
N GLY A 161 18.70 6.50 -6.43
CA GLY A 161 18.92 5.56 -7.53
C GLY A 161 18.78 4.10 -7.15
N ARG A 162 18.61 3.78 -5.86
CA ARG A 162 18.23 2.43 -5.41
C ARG A 162 16.72 2.34 -5.29
N ILE A 163 16.15 1.34 -5.91
CA ILE A 163 14.68 1.16 -5.93
C ILE A 163 14.30 0.11 -4.89
N TYR A 164 13.48 0.51 -3.94
CA TYR A 164 12.92 -0.37 -2.92
C TYR A 164 11.42 -0.51 -3.12
N LEU A 165 10.95 -1.74 -3.07
CA LEU A 165 9.55 -2.10 -3.14
C LEU A 165 9.16 -2.79 -1.82
N TYR A 166 8.06 -2.35 -1.23
CA TYR A 166 7.51 -2.86 0.03
C TYR A 166 6.12 -3.43 -0.25
N SER A 167 5.76 -4.53 0.37
CA SER A 167 4.40 -5.06 0.25
C SER A 167 4.12 -6.15 1.27
N GLY A 168 2.89 -6.56 1.35
CA GLY A 168 2.50 -7.74 2.08
C GLY A 168 1.25 -7.54 2.94
N THR A 169 0.76 -8.64 3.44
CA THR A 169 -0.22 -8.66 4.53
C THR A 169 0.20 -9.69 5.57
N GLN A 170 -0.32 -9.59 6.78
CA GLN A 170 0.05 -10.46 7.88
C GLN A 170 -1.20 -10.91 8.63
N TYR A 171 -1.25 -12.21 8.94
CA TYR A 171 -2.21 -12.79 9.87
C TYR A 171 -1.50 -13.19 11.17
N ASP A 172 -2.17 -13.06 12.30
CA ASP A 172 -1.67 -13.60 13.55
C ASP A 172 -2.01 -15.09 13.66
N PHE A 173 -1.03 -15.94 13.34
CA PHE A 173 -1.20 -17.40 13.43
C PHE A 173 -1.18 -17.94 14.86
N GLU A 174 -0.56 -17.26 15.81
CA GLU A 174 -0.52 -17.73 17.19
C GLU A 174 -1.86 -17.54 17.88
N GLU A 175 -2.56 -16.45 17.59
CA GLU A 175 -3.90 -16.17 18.10
C GLU A 175 -5.01 -16.84 17.29
N ARG A 176 -4.74 -17.18 16.03
CA ARG A 176 -5.68 -17.80 15.09
C ARG A 176 -5.30 -19.22 14.71
N LYS A 177 -4.86 -20.03 15.67
CA LYS A 177 -4.62 -21.46 15.43
C LYS A 177 -5.82 -22.17 14.82
N ASP A 178 -7.02 -21.76 15.21
CA ASP A 178 -8.29 -22.23 14.69
C ASP A 178 -8.55 -21.78 13.24
N PHE A 179 -7.95 -20.69 12.78
CA PHE A 179 -8.11 -20.22 11.40
C PHE A 179 -7.66 -21.27 10.39
N PHE A 180 -6.49 -21.89 10.61
CA PHE A 180 -5.97 -22.96 9.75
C PHE A 180 -6.48 -24.35 10.09
N GLU A 181 -7.26 -24.51 11.15
CA GLU A 181 -8.02 -25.71 11.48
C GLU A 181 -9.44 -25.66 10.88
N ASN A 182 -9.90 -24.49 10.42
CA ASN A 182 -11.19 -24.28 9.81
C ASN A 182 -11.10 -24.50 8.29
N GLU A 183 -11.76 -25.56 7.79
CA GLU A 183 -11.71 -25.94 6.37
C GLU A 183 -12.30 -24.89 5.43
N ASP A 184 -13.23 -24.06 5.88
CA ASP A 184 -13.81 -22.99 5.07
C ASP A 184 -12.81 -21.85 4.87
N TYR A 185 -12.02 -21.51 5.89
CA TYR A 185 -10.92 -20.57 5.76
C TYR A 185 -9.80 -21.09 4.87
N ILE A 186 -9.39 -22.35 5.06
CA ILE A 186 -8.37 -22.97 4.21
C ILE A 186 -8.82 -22.97 2.76
N ARG A 187 -10.09 -23.27 2.49
CA ARG A 187 -10.62 -23.23 1.14
C ARG A 187 -10.64 -21.82 0.56
N SER A 188 -11.04 -20.82 1.36
CA SER A 188 -10.97 -19.40 0.97
C SER A 188 -9.56 -18.98 0.62
N GLU A 189 -8.57 -19.37 1.44
CA GLU A 189 -7.15 -19.09 1.17
C GLU A 189 -6.64 -19.81 -0.09
N MET A 190 -7.05 -21.05 -0.32
CA MET A 190 -6.71 -21.79 -1.54
C MET A 190 -7.27 -21.11 -2.79
N ASP A 191 -8.52 -20.65 -2.72
CA ASP A 191 -9.18 -19.94 -3.81
C ASP A 191 -8.57 -18.55 -4.02
N MET A 192 -8.30 -17.82 -2.93
CA MET A 192 -7.71 -16.48 -2.95
C MET A 192 -6.28 -16.48 -3.50
N PHE A 193 -5.45 -17.46 -3.13
CA PHE A 193 -4.03 -17.48 -3.47
C PHE A 193 -3.66 -18.49 -4.57
N HIS A 194 -4.63 -19.20 -5.13
CA HIS A 194 -4.42 -20.25 -6.13
C HIS A 194 -3.34 -21.27 -5.75
N ARG A 195 -3.28 -21.60 -4.44
CA ARG A 195 -2.32 -22.53 -3.89
C ARG A 195 -3.00 -23.75 -3.32
N SER A 196 -2.25 -24.86 -3.33
CA SER A 196 -2.72 -26.07 -2.67
C SER A 196 -2.80 -25.88 -1.14
N ARG A 197 -3.66 -26.68 -0.51
CA ARG A 197 -3.78 -26.71 0.95
C ARG A 197 -2.43 -26.93 1.65
N GLU A 198 -1.62 -27.84 1.10
CA GLU A 198 -0.32 -28.15 1.65
C GLU A 198 0.65 -26.96 1.58
N GLU A 199 0.67 -26.24 0.48
CA GLU A 199 1.49 -25.03 0.31
C GLU A 199 1.08 -23.95 1.28
N ILE A 200 -0.23 -23.64 1.41
CA ILE A 200 -0.74 -22.65 2.37
C ILE A 200 -0.28 -22.99 3.79
N LEU A 201 -0.55 -24.20 4.25
CA LEU A 201 -0.21 -24.62 5.61
C LEU A 201 1.30 -24.69 5.85
N SER A 202 2.08 -25.06 4.84
CA SER A 202 3.54 -25.12 4.95
C SER A 202 4.16 -23.73 5.02
N LYS A 203 3.78 -22.82 4.13
CA LYS A 203 4.28 -21.43 4.09
C LYS A 203 3.86 -20.67 5.34
N ALA A 204 2.62 -20.81 5.78
CA ALA A 204 2.13 -20.22 7.00
C ALA A 204 2.99 -20.60 8.22
N LYS A 205 3.31 -21.87 8.40
CA LYS A 205 4.16 -22.35 9.50
C LYS A 205 5.59 -21.80 9.45
N GLN A 206 6.09 -21.52 8.25
CA GLN A 206 7.42 -20.95 8.06
C GLN A 206 7.45 -19.43 8.23
N GLY A 207 6.28 -18.77 8.24
CA GLY A 207 6.16 -17.31 8.24
C GLY A 207 6.64 -16.65 6.94
N SER A 208 6.90 -17.43 5.89
CA SER A 208 7.47 -16.94 4.63
C SER A 208 6.50 -16.14 3.78
N ILE A 209 5.20 -16.23 4.10
CA ILE A 209 4.14 -15.50 3.39
C ILE A 209 3.73 -14.21 4.09
N MET A 210 4.29 -13.94 5.28
CA MET A 210 3.92 -12.80 6.10
C MET A 210 4.73 -11.56 5.71
N GLY A 211 4.05 -10.44 5.59
CA GLY A 211 4.67 -9.14 5.40
C GLY A 211 4.81 -8.35 6.70
N PRO A 212 5.29 -7.09 6.59
CA PRO A 212 5.75 -6.49 5.36
C PRO A 212 7.12 -7.01 4.95
N VAL A 213 7.32 -7.18 3.66
CA VAL A 213 8.63 -7.47 3.09
C VAL A 213 9.17 -6.28 2.32
N VAL A 214 10.48 -6.20 2.22
CA VAL A 214 11.19 -5.25 1.37
C VAL A 214 11.99 -5.99 0.32
N MET A 215 11.93 -5.49 -0.90
CA MET A 215 12.63 -5.97 -2.09
C MET A 215 13.46 -4.83 -2.66
N GLU A 216 14.70 -5.07 -3.04
CA GLU A 216 15.47 -4.14 -3.88
C GLU A 216 15.36 -4.58 -5.34
N LEU A 217 15.03 -3.65 -6.23
CA LEU A 217 14.86 -3.91 -7.66
C LEU A 217 16.10 -3.46 -8.44
N GLU A 218 16.32 -4.11 -9.58
CA GLU A 218 17.27 -3.69 -10.60
C GLU A 218 16.78 -2.43 -11.33
N GLU A 219 17.62 -1.85 -12.17
CA GLU A 219 17.30 -0.63 -12.95
C GLU A 219 16.14 -0.83 -13.94
N ASP A 220 15.78 -2.08 -14.26
CA ASP A 220 14.63 -2.40 -15.10
C ASP A 220 13.28 -2.23 -14.37
N MET A 221 13.31 -1.87 -13.08
CA MET A 221 12.13 -1.61 -12.24
C MET A 221 11.24 -2.82 -11.99
N GLN A 222 11.69 -4.03 -12.32
CA GLN A 222 10.92 -5.27 -12.23
C GLN A 222 11.68 -6.41 -11.57
N THR A 223 12.97 -6.55 -11.85
CA THR A 223 13.77 -7.72 -11.44
C THR A 223 14.30 -7.52 -10.01
N LEU A 224 14.11 -8.52 -9.16
CA LEU A 224 14.70 -8.51 -7.82
C LEU A 224 16.22 -8.58 -7.92
N LYS A 225 16.89 -7.66 -7.22
CA LYS A 225 18.34 -7.62 -7.10
C LYS A 225 18.89 -8.58 -6.05
N ALA A 226 18.08 -8.86 -5.04
CA ALA A 226 18.39 -9.77 -3.95
C ALA A 226 17.08 -10.41 -3.42
N PRO A 227 17.16 -11.54 -2.70
CA PRO A 227 16.01 -12.13 -2.06
C PRO A 227 15.27 -11.12 -1.17
N ALA A 228 13.94 -11.13 -1.22
CA ALA A 228 13.10 -10.33 -0.34
C ALA A 228 13.35 -10.69 1.13
N LYS A 229 13.20 -9.70 2.01
CA LYS A 229 13.37 -9.87 3.45
C LYS A 229 12.25 -9.15 4.22
N HIS A 230 11.98 -9.60 5.42
CA HIS A 230 11.06 -8.87 6.30
C HIS A 230 11.60 -7.49 6.64
N LEU A 231 10.74 -6.46 6.52
CA LEU A 231 11.06 -5.08 6.87
C LEU A 231 11.01 -4.87 8.38
N ILE A 232 9.99 -5.43 9.03
CA ILE A 232 9.81 -5.44 10.48
C ILE A 232 9.59 -6.88 10.94
N PRO A 233 9.77 -7.17 12.25
CA PRO A 233 9.64 -8.54 12.74
C PRO A 233 8.25 -9.12 12.49
N TYR A 234 8.19 -10.29 11.92
CA TYR A 234 6.97 -11.11 11.82
C TYR A 234 6.46 -11.52 13.21
N LYS A 235 7.36 -11.93 14.12
CA LYS A 235 7.05 -12.20 15.52
C LYS A 235 7.31 -10.94 16.33
N VAL A 236 6.25 -10.27 16.74
CA VAL A 236 6.33 -8.94 17.36
C VAL A 236 6.51 -8.94 18.87
N LYS A 237 6.31 -10.08 19.54
CA LYS A 237 6.41 -10.17 21.01
C LYS A 237 7.79 -9.73 21.52
N GLY A 238 7.80 -8.78 22.44
CA GLY A 238 9.01 -8.17 22.99
C GLY A 238 9.67 -7.15 22.07
N THR A 239 9.04 -6.78 20.97
CA THR A 239 9.48 -5.69 20.06
C THR A 239 8.64 -4.44 20.29
N SER A 240 9.01 -3.32 19.65
CA SER A 240 8.21 -2.09 19.67
C SER A 240 6.86 -2.22 18.95
N PHE A 241 6.64 -3.29 18.19
CA PHE A 241 5.44 -3.56 17.42
C PHE A 241 4.42 -4.47 18.13
N GLU A 242 4.68 -4.88 19.38
CA GLU A 242 3.85 -5.87 20.07
C GLU A 242 2.39 -5.46 20.21
N GLU A 243 2.12 -4.17 20.47
CA GLU A 243 0.76 -3.65 20.60
C GLU A 243 0.14 -3.21 19.27
N HIS A 244 0.96 -2.93 18.25
CA HIS A 244 0.54 -2.46 16.94
C HIS A 244 1.23 -3.25 15.82
N PRO A 245 1.00 -4.57 15.73
CA PRO A 245 1.62 -5.39 14.70
C PRO A 245 1.12 -4.97 13.31
N PHE A 246 1.98 -5.15 12.31
CA PHE A 246 1.63 -4.91 10.92
C PHE A 246 0.46 -5.81 10.49
N PHE A 247 -0.46 -5.23 9.72
CA PHE A 247 -1.49 -5.97 9.02
C PHE A 247 -1.32 -5.85 7.50
N GLU A 248 -1.45 -4.63 6.93
CA GLU A 248 -1.36 -4.35 5.48
C GLU A 248 -1.09 -2.86 5.24
N ALA A 249 -1.37 -2.36 4.03
CA ALA A 249 -1.32 -0.94 3.69
C ALA A 249 0.10 -0.34 3.76
N SER A 250 1.06 -0.99 3.09
CA SER A 250 2.44 -0.52 3.05
C SER A 250 2.54 0.83 2.35
N SER A 251 3.21 1.79 2.99
CA SER A 251 3.65 3.04 2.37
C SER A 251 5.01 3.47 2.92
N MET A 252 5.86 4.09 2.12
CA MET A 252 7.20 4.48 2.53
C MET A 252 7.53 5.91 2.10
N ARG A 253 8.02 6.71 3.04
CA ARG A 253 8.52 8.07 2.76
C ARG A 253 9.87 8.31 3.42
N LYS A 254 10.71 9.07 2.73
CA LYS A 254 11.95 9.59 3.28
C LYS A 254 11.79 11.08 3.58
N VAL A 255 11.99 11.46 4.84
CA VAL A 255 11.94 12.85 5.28
C VAL A 255 13.26 13.18 5.99
N GLY A 256 14.05 14.03 5.39
CA GLY A 256 15.44 14.28 5.84
C GLY A 256 16.26 12.99 5.79
N GLU A 257 16.84 12.62 6.92
CA GLU A 257 17.66 11.40 7.05
C GLU A 257 16.87 10.19 7.61
N LYS A 258 15.55 10.32 7.71
CA LYS A 258 14.69 9.27 8.29
C LYS A 258 13.76 8.67 7.25
N TYR A 259 13.50 7.38 7.42
CA TYR A 259 12.50 6.64 6.66
C TYR A 259 11.30 6.38 7.54
N TYR A 260 10.13 6.68 7.01
CA TYR A 260 8.84 6.50 7.66
C TYR A 260 8.08 5.43 6.90
N PHE A 261 7.89 4.30 7.54
CA PHE A 261 7.03 3.22 7.03
C PHE A 261 5.65 3.39 7.65
N ILE A 262 4.66 3.70 6.83
CA ILE A 262 3.27 3.85 7.22
C ILE A 262 2.58 2.53 6.92
N TYR A 263 1.69 2.09 7.81
CA TYR A 263 1.02 0.81 7.68
C TYR A 263 -0.28 0.77 8.49
N SER A 264 -1.20 -0.13 8.09
CA SER A 264 -2.37 -0.49 8.88
C SER A 264 -1.99 -1.56 9.90
N SER A 265 -2.36 -1.36 11.18
CA SER A 265 -2.09 -2.32 12.23
C SER A 265 -3.21 -3.35 12.38
N MET A 266 -2.89 -4.52 12.95
CA MET A 266 -3.89 -5.54 13.32
C MET A 266 -4.84 -5.03 14.40
N LEU A 267 -4.44 -4.00 15.17
CA LEU A 267 -5.30 -3.38 16.15
C LEU A 267 -6.27 -2.40 15.46
N ASN A 268 -7.50 -2.83 15.21
CA ASN A 268 -8.59 -2.01 14.66
C ASN A 268 -8.26 -1.32 13.32
N HIS A 269 -7.32 -1.84 12.53
CA HIS A 269 -6.82 -1.19 11.30
C HIS A 269 -6.39 0.26 11.53
N GLU A 270 -5.73 0.55 12.64
CA GLU A 270 -5.17 1.87 12.86
C GLU A 270 -4.08 2.18 11.84
N LEU A 271 -4.07 3.39 11.31
CA LEU A 271 -2.94 3.86 10.51
C LEU A 271 -1.79 4.24 11.43
N CYS A 272 -0.73 3.48 11.37
CA CYS A 272 0.46 3.60 12.21
C CYS A 272 1.67 4.00 11.37
N TYR A 273 2.77 4.37 12.05
CA TYR A 273 4.05 4.52 11.39
C TYR A 273 5.18 3.95 12.21
N ALA A 274 6.22 3.52 11.51
CA ALA A 274 7.49 3.12 12.07
C ALA A 274 8.61 3.97 11.47
N VAL A 275 9.72 4.11 12.18
CA VAL A 275 10.85 4.99 11.79
C VAL A 275 12.15 4.23 11.82
N SER A 276 12.98 4.46 10.79
CA SER A 276 14.37 3.97 10.73
C SER A 276 15.33 5.03 10.16
N ASN A 277 16.62 4.78 10.31
CA ASN A 277 17.68 5.46 9.57
C ASN A 277 18.02 4.78 8.24
N TYR A 278 17.40 3.65 7.96
CA TYR A 278 17.64 2.79 6.80
C TYR A 278 16.34 2.50 6.08
N PRO A 279 16.35 2.35 4.74
CA PRO A 279 15.13 2.07 3.98
C PRO A 279 14.62 0.65 4.17
N ASP A 280 15.44 -0.28 4.68
CA ASP A 280 15.23 -1.71 4.55
C ASP A 280 15.43 -2.53 5.84
N HIS A 281 15.65 -1.87 6.99
CA HIS A 281 15.84 -2.53 8.29
C HIS A 281 15.78 -1.57 9.48
N ASP A 282 15.86 -2.12 10.70
CA ASP A 282 15.97 -1.40 11.98
C ASP A 282 14.82 -0.41 12.25
N PHE A 283 13.61 -0.73 11.76
CA PHE A 283 12.43 0.06 12.06
C PHE A 283 11.98 -0.15 13.51
N THR A 284 11.52 0.94 14.11
CA THR A 284 10.86 0.94 15.42
C THR A 284 9.50 1.62 15.30
N PHE A 285 8.51 1.13 16.03
CA PHE A 285 7.18 1.75 16.08
C PHE A 285 7.29 3.21 16.55
N GLY A 286 6.67 4.11 15.79
CA GLY A 286 6.72 5.54 16.04
C GLY A 286 5.43 6.11 16.63
N GLY A 287 4.27 5.51 16.31
CA GLY A 287 2.97 5.94 16.82
C GLY A 287 1.82 5.65 15.87
N THR A 288 0.61 5.98 16.31
CA THR A 288 -0.63 5.93 15.55
C THR A 288 -0.94 7.29 14.96
N ILE A 289 -1.22 7.36 13.67
CA ILE A 289 -1.59 8.57 12.93
C ILE A 289 -3.11 8.77 12.99
N VAL A 290 -3.86 7.71 12.65
CA VAL A 290 -5.33 7.71 12.62
C VAL A 290 -5.84 6.42 13.24
N SER A 291 -6.85 6.53 14.10
CA SER A 291 -7.61 5.40 14.63
C SER A 291 -9.08 5.56 14.26
N ASN A 292 -9.63 4.61 13.54
CA ASN A 292 -11.05 4.58 13.23
C ASN A 292 -11.87 4.44 14.52
N GLY A 293 -12.75 5.42 14.78
CA GLY A 293 -13.54 5.45 16.00
C GLY A 293 -12.80 5.94 17.23
N ASP A 294 -11.55 6.42 17.09
CA ASP A 294 -10.71 6.96 18.19
C ASP A 294 -10.50 5.98 19.37
N ILE A 295 -10.47 4.68 19.10
CA ILE A 295 -10.27 3.66 20.12
C ILE A 295 -8.83 3.73 20.66
N GLY A 296 -8.69 3.66 21.99
CA GLY A 296 -7.40 3.85 22.65
C GLY A 296 -6.99 5.32 22.83
N MET A 297 -7.73 6.26 22.22
CA MET A 297 -7.47 7.71 22.32
C MET A 297 -8.38 8.36 23.37
N ASN A 298 -7.83 9.28 24.16
CA ASN A 298 -8.59 10.05 25.15
C ASN A 298 -9.45 9.18 26.11
N GLY A 299 -8.98 7.98 26.45
CA GLY A 299 -9.68 7.04 27.33
C GLY A 299 -10.87 6.33 26.69
N ARG A 300 -11.07 6.42 25.36
CA ARG A 300 -12.12 5.70 24.64
C ARG A 300 -11.77 4.22 24.56
N SER A 301 -12.75 3.39 24.83
CA SER A 301 -12.69 1.94 24.76
C SER A 301 -13.38 1.41 23.50
N GLU A 302 -13.25 0.14 23.22
CA GLU A 302 -13.97 -0.53 22.13
C GLU A 302 -15.50 -0.32 22.20
N ALA A 303 -16.05 -0.19 23.42
CA ALA A 303 -17.47 0.09 23.62
C ALA A 303 -17.89 1.51 23.19
N ASP A 304 -16.95 2.44 23.06
CA ASP A 304 -17.18 3.81 22.66
C ASP A 304 -17.10 4.03 21.15
N LYS A 305 -16.87 2.98 20.39
CA LYS A 305 -16.70 2.96 18.94
C LYS A 305 -17.96 3.46 18.24
N LEU A 306 -17.80 4.47 17.39
CA LEU A 306 -18.92 5.08 16.64
C LEU A 306 -18.96 4.60 15.19
N ASN A 307 -17.84 4.11 14.66
CA ASN A 307 -17.69 3.68 13.27
C ASN A 307 -17.20 2.24 13.23
N MET A 308 -17.44 1.58 12.12
CA MET A 308 -16.78 0.31 11.83
C MET A 308 -15.27 0.55 11.73
N THR A 309 -14.48 -0.27 12.38
CA THR A 309 -13.02 -0.29 12.22
C THR A 309 -12.69 -1.22 11.06
N GLY A 310 -11.76 -0.79 10.20
CA GLY A 310 -11.32 -1.57 9.06
C GLY A 310 -10.87 -0.68 7.91
N THR A 311 -10.15 -1.28 6.98
CA THR A 311 -9.73 -0.68 5.70
C THR A 311 -9.07 0.70 5.80
N THR A 312 -8.38 1.01 6.91
CA THR A 312 -7.63 2.26 7.03
C THR A 312 -6.31 2.11 6.28
N HIS A 313 -6.22 2.78 5.15
CA HIS A 313 -5.02 2.82 4.31
C HIS A 313 -4.75 4.26 3.89
N GLY A 314 -3.50 4.64 3.80
CA GLY A 314 -3.09 5.98 3.39
C GLY A 314 -1.62 6.22 3.67
N SER A 315 -1.17 7.41 3.34
CA SER A 315 0.22 7.79 3.41
C SER A 315 0.39 9.20 3.96
N ILE A 316 1.63 9.65 4.01
CA ILE A 316 2.02 11.03 4.33
C ILE A 316 2.89 11.60 3.21
N GLU A 317 2.88 12.90 3.03
CA GLU A 317 3.80 13.58 2.12
C GLU A 317 4.27 14.90 2.72
N GLN A 318 5.55 15.22 2.57
CA GLN A 318 6.12 16.47 3.02
C GLN A 318 6.08 17.52 1.89
N ILE A 319 5.33 18.60 2.09
CA ILE A 319 5.18 19.67 1.13
C ILE A 319 5.70 20.98 1.75
N ASN A 320 6.72 21.58 1.12
CA ASN A 320 7.31 22.87 1.56
C ASN A 320 7.82 22.88 3.02
N GLY A 321 8.31 21.73 3.49
CA GLY A 321 8.87 21.59 4.85
C GLY A 321 7.80 21.39 5.90
#